data_728f9ca796c99741501713e9cbab260b
#
_entry.id   728f9ca796c99741501713e9cbab260b
#
_cell.length_a   1.000
_cell.length_b   1.000
_cell.length_c   1.000
_cell.angle_alpha   90.00
_cell.angle_beta   90.00
_cell.angle_gamma   90.00
#
_symmetry.space_group_name_H-M   'P 1'
#
loop_
_entity.id
_entity.type
_entity.pdbx_description
1 polymer ?
#
loop_
_entity_poly.entity_id
_entity_poly.type
_entity_poly.pdbx_seq_one_letter_code
_entity_poly.pdbx_strand_id
1 'polypeptide(L)'
;MSGCGKSTVGVALAARLKAPFVDADDLHPAANIAKMAAGHPLTDADRMPWLEVVGTWLAKHDDGVAACSALRRSYRDRLRRRAPGVFFVMLALDRDAALTRVRGRRDHFMPAALIDSQFAALEPLGPDERGMTVDATLPLDVIVDQVLR
;
A
#
# COMPACT_ATOMS: atom_id res chain seq x y z
N MET A 1 2.23 -3.86 0.32
CA MET A 1 2.26 -5.27 0.75
C MET A 1 2.43 -5.33 2.26
N SER A 2 1.76 -6.27 2.92
CA SER A 2 1.83 -6.41 4.37
C SER A 2 3.24 -6.74 4.84
N GLY A 3 3.66 -6.19 5.98
CA GLY A 3 4.98 -6.43 6.54
C GLY A 3 6.10 -5.59 5.95
N CYS A 4 5.87 -4.79 4.91
CA CYS A 4 6.92 -3.97 4.29
C CYS A 4 7.05 -2.56 4.88
N GLY A 5 6.21 -2.18 5.85
CA GLY A 5 6.32 -0.90 6.52
C GLY A 5 5.64 0.27 5.80
N LYS A 6 4.62 -0.01 4.99
CA LYS A 6 3.90 1.03 4.22
C LYS A 6 3.42 2.20 5.07
N SER A 7 2.77 1.90 6.19
CA SER A 7 2.21 2.95 7.05
C SER A 7 3.31 3.78 7.69
N THR A 8 4.39 3.14 8.14
CA THR A 8 5.54 3.82 8.74
C THR A 8 6.20 4.77 7.75
N VAL A 9 6.46 4.30 6.54
CA VAL A 9 7.05 5.12 5.46
C VAL A 9 6.07 6.23 5.06
N GLY A 10 4.79 5.91 4.92
CA GLY A 10 3.77 6.88 4.52
C GLY A 10 3.64 8.03 5.53
N VAL A 11 3.62 7.73 6.82
CA VAL A 11 3.56 8.76 7.86
C VAL A 11 4.80 9.64 7.82
N ALA A 12 5.99 9.06 7.66
CA ALA A 12 7.23 9.82 7.60
C ALA A 12 7.29 10.72 6.35
N LEU A 13 6.86 10.22 5.21
CA LEU A 13 6.77 11.01 3.97
C LEU A 13 5.81 12.19 4.13
N ALA A 14 4.63 11.94 4.67
CA ALA A 14 3.63 12.98 4.87
C ALA A 14 4.14 14.07 5.81
N ALA A 15 4.85 13.69 6.87
CA ALA A 15 5.46 14.65 7.80
C ALA A 15 6.49 15.54 7.10
N ARG A 16 7.34 14.96 6.26
CA ARG A 16 8.35 15.71 5.49
C ARG A 16 7.71 16.64 4.46
N LEU A 17 6.62 16.23 3.86
CA LEU A 17 5.89 17.03 2.87
C LEU A 17 4.92 18.02 3.53
N LYS A 18 4.70 17.92 4.83
CA LYS A 18 3.67 18.66 5.58
C LYS A 18 2.28 18.45 4.94
N ALA A 19 1.99 17.19 4.62
CA ALA A 19 0.79 16.77 3.89
C ALA A 19 -0.05 15.82 4.72
N PRO A 20 -1.35 15.67 4.39
CA PRO A 20 -2.18 14.68 5.08
C PRO A 20 -1.77 13.26 4.71
N PHE A 21 -2.01 12.35 5.66
CA PHE A 21 -1.79 10.92 5.50
C PHE A 21 -3.08 10.15 5.74
N VAL A 22 -3.30 9.08 4.98
CA VAL A 22 -4.34 8.10 5.23
C VAL A 22 -3.79 6.70 5.05
N ASP A 23 -4.21 5.79 5.91
CA ASP A 23 -4.04 4.36 5.66
C ASP A 23 -5.26 3.89 4.86
N ALA A 24 -5.03 3.38 3.66
CA ALA A 24 -6.11 2.95 2.78
C ALA A 24 -6.94 1.82 3.39
N ASP A 25 -6.36 1.03 4.30
CA ASP A 25 -7.11 -0.02 5.00
C ASP A 25 -8.26 0.56 5.82
N ASP A 26 -8.15 1.81 6.28
CA ASP A 26 -9.21 2.48 7.04
C ASP A 26 -10.36 2.97 6.15
N LEU A 27 -10.21 2.89 4.84
CA LEU A 27 -11.20 3.36 3.87
C LEU A 27 -12.05 2.24 3.29
N HIS A 28 -11.91 1.00 3.77
CA HIS A 28 -12.71 -0.11 3.27
C HIS A 28 -14.18 0.07 3.59
N PRO A 29 -15.09 -0.26 2.65
CA PRO A 29 -16.52 -0.37 2.95
C PRO A 29 -16.77 -1.42 4.04
N ALA A 30 -17.87 -1.26 4.78
CA ALA A 30 -18.24 -2.17 5.86
C ALA A 30 -18.32 -3.62 5.41
N ALA A 31 -18.82 -3.89 4.20
CA ALA A 31 -18.89 -5.23 3.64
C ALA A 31 -17.51 -5.89 3.51
N ASN A 32 -16.48 -5.11 3.12
CA ASN A 32 -15.12 -5.61 3.03
C ASN A 32 -14.54 -5.93 4.41
N ILE A 33 -14.79 -5.06 5.38
CA ILE A 33 -14.34 -5.26 6.76
C ILE A 33 -14.94 -6.55 7.32
N ALA A 34 -16.25 -6.76 7.13
CA ALA A 34 -16.93 -7.96 7.60
C ALA A 34 -16.37 -9.23 6.93
N LYS A 35 -16.10 -9.17 5.65
CA LYS A 35 -15.56 -10.29 4.88
C LYS A 35 -14.16 -10.67 5.36
N MET A 36 -13.30 -9.69 5.58
CA MET A 36 -11.94 -9.90 6.12
C MET A 36 -11.99 -10.44 7.54
N ALA A 37 -12.88 -9.92 8.39
CA ALA A 37 -13.04 -10.38 9.76
C ALA A 37 -13.51 -11.85 9.82
N ALA A 38 -14.27 -12.30 8.82
CA ALA A 38 -14.71 -13.69 8.69
C ALA A 38 -13.62 -14.61 8.09
N GLY A 39 -12.44 -14.07 7.78
CA GLY A 39 -11.33 -14.85 7.23
C GLY A 39 -11.41 -15.08 5.73
N HIS A 40 -12.29 -14.40 5.02
CA HIS A 40 -12.42 -14.53 3.58
C HIS A 40 -11.57 -13.51 2.84
N PRO A 41 -10.84 -13.91 1.77
CA PRO A 41 -10.10 -12.97 0.96
C PRO A 41 -11.04 -12.07 0.15
N LEU A 42 -10.60 -10.84 -0.11
CA LEU A 42 -11.33 -9.93 -0.99
C LEU A 42 -11.11 -10.30 -2.45
N THR A 43 -12.18 -10.24 -3.24
CA THR A 43 -12.10 -10.38 -4.70
C THR A 43 -11.73 -9.04 -5.33
N ASP A 44 -11.41 -9.05 -6.63
CA ASP A 44 -11.21 -7.81 -7.37
C ASP A 44 -12.47 -6.94 -7.35
N ALA A 45 -13.64 -7.56 -7.46
CA ALA A 45 -14.91 -6.83 -7.38
C ALA A 45 -15.10 -6.15 -6.02
N ASP A 46 -14.68 -6.79 -4.94
CA ASP A 46 -14.72 -6.19 -3.59
C ASP A 46 -13.79 -4.99 -3.47
N ARG A 47 -12.62 -5.05 -4.14
CA ARG A 47 -11.61 -4.01 -4.05
C ARG A 47 -11.94 -2.77 -4.87
N MET A 48 -12.69 -2.90 -5.96
CA MET A 48 -12.95 -1.77 -6.87
C MET A 48 -13.62 -0.58 -6.18
N PRO A 49 -14.69 -0.75 -5.39
CA PRO A 49 -15.27 0.38 -4.64
C PRO A 49 -14.29 1.00 -3.64
N TRP A 50 -13.47 0.18 -2.99
CA TRP A 50 -12.44 0.65 -2.07
C TRP A 50 -11.40 1.49 -2.78
N LEU A 51 -10.90 1.04 -3.93
CA LEU A 51 -9.91 1.77 -4.72
C LEU A 51 -10.48 3.10 -5.23
N GLU A 52 -11.78 3.15 -5.56
CA GLU A 52 -12.44 4.40 -5.92
C GLU A 52 -12.42 5.41 -4.76
N VAL A 53 -12.66 4.95 -3.53
CA VAL A 53 -12.59 5.81 -2.34
C VAL A 53 -11.17 6.32 -2.13
N VAL A 54 -10.17 5.45 -2.23
CA VAL A 54 -8.77 5.84 -2.07
C VAL A 54 -8.35 6.84 -3.15
N GLY A 55 -8.72 6.58 -4.40
CA GLY A 55 -8.41 7.47 -5.52
C GLY A 55 -9.06 8.84 -5.36
N THR A 56 -10.30 8.88 -4.88
CA THR A 56 -11.01 10.14 -4.61
C THR A 56 -10.31 10.93 -3.50
N TRP A 57 -9.86 10.25 -2.44
CA TRP A 57 -9.11 10.90 -1.38
C TRP A 57 -7.82 11.53 -1.92
N LEU A 58 -7.07 10.78 -2.73
CA LEU A 58 -5.84 11.30 -3.36
C LEU A 58 -6.11 12.48 -4.28
N ALA A 59 -7.22 12.44 -5.02
CA ALA A 59 -7.59 13.55 -5.92
C ALA A 59 -7.93 14.83 -5.15
N LYS A 60 -8.42 14.72 -3.92
CA LYS A 60 -8.78 15.86 -3.06
C LYS A 60 -7.60 16.43 -2.26
N HIS A 61 -6.48 15.70 -2.21
CA HIS A 61 -5.32 16.07 -1.40
C HIS A 61 -4.07 16.00 -2.29
N ASP A 62 -3.73 17.09 -2.95
CA ASP A 62 -2.69 17.14 -3.99
C ASP A 62 -1.34 16.56 -3.52
N ASP A 63 -0.93 16.86 -2.30
CA ASP A 63 0.31 16.33 -1.72
C ASP A 63 0.06 15.15 -0.77
N GLY A 64 -1.18 14.68 -0.69
CA GLY A 64 -1.56 13.63 0.24
C GLY A 64 -0.82 12.32 0.02
N VAL A 65 -0.57 11.61 1.11
CA VAL A 65 0.10 10.31 1.10
C VAL A 65 -0.86 9.23 1.57
N ALA A 66 -1.02 8.18 0.78
CA ALA A 66 -1.83 7.02 1.14
C ALA A 66 -0.97 5.76 1.18
N ALA A 67 -1.06 5.02 2.27
CA ALA A 67 -0.48 3.68 2.35
C ALA A 67 -1.52 2.69 1.85
N CYS A 68 -1.22 1.97 0.77
CA CYS A 68 -2.20 1.14 0.08
C CYS A 68 -1.56 -0.14 -0.46
N SER A 69 -2.27 -1.26 -0.28
CA SER A 69 -1.87 -2.54 -0.89
C SER A 69 -2.34 -2.60 -2.34
N ALA A 70 -1.74 -1.78 -3.20
CA ALA A 70 -2.06 -1.75 -4.64
C ALA A 70 -1.18 -2.77 -5.38
N LEU A 71 -1.42 -4.05 -5.13
CA LEU A 71 -0.55 -5.14 -5.56
C LEU A 71 -0.57 -5.38 -7.07
N ARG A 72 -1.72 -5.18 -7.71
CA ARG A 72 -1.88 -5.42 -9.14
C ARG A 72 -1.88 -4.13 -9.92
N ARG A 73 -1.42 -4.20 -11.15
CA ARG A 73 -1.47 -3.05 -12.05
C ARG A 73 -2.90 -2.53 -12.25
N SER A 74 -3.88 -3.43 -12.34
CA SER A 74 -5.28 -3.03 -12.47
C SER A 74 -5.77 -2.19 -11.29
N TYR A 75 -5.27 -2.45 -10.09
CA TYR A 75 -5.60 -1.65 -8.91
C TYR A 75 -4.98 -0.25 -9.02
N ARG A 76 -3.72 -0.18 -9.43
CA ARG A 76 -3.02 1.09 -9.63
C ARG A 76 -3.64 1.91 -10.76
N ASP A 77 -4.09 1.25 -11.83
CA ASP A 77 -4.80 1.91 -12.93
C ASP A 77 -6.12 2.54 -12.45
N ARG A 78 -6.81 1.87 -11.54
CA ARG A 78 -8.05 2.41 -10.94
C ARG A 78 -7.76 3.67 -10.12
N LEU A 79 -6.68 3.67 -9.35
CA LEU A 79 -6.24 4.85 -8.60
C LEU A 79 -5.88 6.01 -9.55
N ARG A 80 -5.16 5.73 -10.63
CA ARG A 80 -4.76 6.76 -11.60
C ARG A 80 -5.93 7.38 -12.33
N ARG A 81 -7.02 6.66 -12.52
CA ARG A 81 -8.23 7.21 -13.13
C ARG A 81 -8.81 8.35 -12.31
N ARG A 82 -8.77 8.24 -10.98
CA ARG A 82 -9.26 9.28 -10.07
C ARG A 82 -8.21 10.33 -9.76
N ALA A 83 -6.95 9.95 -9.70
CA ALA A 83 -5.83 10.84 -9.36
C ALA A 83 -4.72 10.69 -10.41
N PRO A 84 -4.86 11.33 -11.60
CA PRO A 84 -3.90 11.14 -12.69
C PRO A 84 -2.46 11.54 -12.35
N GLY A 85 -2.26 12.42 -11.40
CA GLY A 85 -0.93 12.84 -10.96
C GLY A 85 -0.28 11.97 -9.89
N VAL A 86 -0.92 10.84 -9.52
CA VAL A 86 -0.42 9.98 -8.45
C VAL A 86 0.97 9.44 -8.78
N PHE A 87 1.83 9.44 -7.76
CA PHE A 87 3.17 8.86 -7.82
C PHE A 87 3.22 7.63 -6.91
N PHE A 88 3.62 6.49 -7.45
CA PHE A 88 3.66 5.24 -6.70
C PHE A 88 5.05 5.00 -6.13
N VAL A 89 5.11 4.72 -4.83
CA VAL A 89 6.33 4.25 -4.18
C VAL A 89 6.09 2.79 -3.81
N MET A 90 6.76 1.90 -4.53
CA MET A 90 6.67 0.47 -4.25
C MET A 90 7.79 0.07 -3.29
N LEU A 91 7.43 -0.42 -2.12
CA LEU A 91 8.39 -0.91 -1.14
C LEU A 91 8.67 -2.38 -1.43
N ALA A 92 9.88 -2.67 -1.86
CA ALA A 92 10.30 -4.02 -2.19
C ALA A 92 10.86 -4.73 -0.96
N LEU A 93 10.33 -5.89 -0.67
CA LEU A 93 10.74 -6.72 0.46
C LEU A 93 10.61 -8.18 0.03
N ASP A 94 11.63 -9.00 0.31
CA ASP A 94 11.53 -10.42 0.01
C ASP A 94 10.59 -11.13 1.00
N ARG A 95 10.20 -12.37 0.65
CA ARG A 95 9.24 -13.15 1.43
C ARG A 95 9.72 -13.40 2.85
N ASP A 96 10.99 -13.78 3.01
CA ASP A 96 11.55 -14.13 4.31
C ASP A 96 11.62 -12.90 5.23
N ALA A 97 12.02 -11.76 4.71
CA ALA A 97 12.02 -10.50 5.45
C ALA A 97 10.60 -10.08 5.84
N ALA A 98 9.62 -10.26 4.95
CA ALA A 98 8.22 -9.97 5.25
C ALA A 98 7.69 -10.85 6.37
N LEU A 99 7.98 -12.15 6.33
CA LEU A 99 7.59 -13.10 7.39
C LEU A 99 8.21 -12.72 8.73
N THR A 100 9.49 -12.37 8.74
CA THR A 100 10.21 -11.99 9.95
C THR A 100 9.57 -10.75 10.58
N ARG A 101 9.23 -9.74 9.78
CA ARG A 101 8.58 -8.51 10.27
C ARG A 101 7.20 -8.77 10.84
N VAL A 102 6.41 -9.61 10.19
CA VAL A 102 5.06 -9.95 10.65
C VAL A 102 5.12 -10.72 11.97
N ARG A 103 6.06 -11.67 12.09
CA ARG A 103 6.25 -12.43 13.34
C ARG A 103 6.68 -11.56 14.51
N GLY A 104 7.41 -10.47 14.25
CA GLY A 104 7.83 -9.51 15.26
C GLY A 104 6.73 -8.56 15.72
N ARG A 105 5.58 -8.53 15.07
CA ARG A 105 4.45 -7.66 15.42
C ARG A 105 3.45 -8.39 16.30
N ARG A 106 3.27 -7.90 17.52
CA ARG A 106 2.30 -8.49 18.46
C ARG A 106 0.86 -8.12 18.13
N ASP A 107 0.65 -6.95 17.51
CA ASP A 107 -0.68 -6.38 17.29
C ASP A 107 -1.30 -6.76 15.95
N HIS A 108 -0.51 -7.34 15.04
CA HIS A 108 -0.97 -7.76 13.73
C HIS A 108 -0.59 -9.20 13.48
N PHE A 109 -1.58 -10.07 13.57
CA PHE A 109 -1.41 -11.46 13.17
C PHE A 109 -1.76 -11.60 11.68
N MET A 110 -0.78 -12.06 10.90
CA MET A 110 -1.00 -12.38 9.50
C MET A 110 -0.48 -13.78 9.21
N PRO A 111 -1.36 -14.73 8.82
CA PRO A 111 -0.92 -16.06 8.45
C PRO A 111 0.08 -16.04 7.29
N ALA A 112 1.05 -16.97 7.32
CA ALA A 112 2.04 -17.10 6.24
C ALA A 112 1.38 -17.31 4.87
N ALA A 113 0.26 -18.04 4.82
CA ALA A 113 -0.48 -18.24 3.57
C ALA A 113 -0.99 -16.92 2.96
N LEU A 114 -1.37 -15.96 3.79
CA LEU A 114 -1.82 -14.65 3.30
C LEU A 114 -0.65 -13.84 2.72
N ILE A 115 0.52 -13.93 3.33
CA ILE A 115 1.74 -13.32 2.78
C ILE A 115 2.08 -13.94 1.42
N ASP A 116 2.04 -15.25 1.32
CA ASP A 116 2.30 -15.96 0.05
C ASP A 116 1.32 -15.52 -1.04
N SER A 117 0.04 -15.36 -0.71
CA SER A 117 -0.96 -14.90 -1.67
C SER A 117 -0.71 -13.46 -2.11
N GLN A 118 -0.22 -12.59 -1.23
CA GLN A 118 0.14 -11.23 -1.58
C GLN A 118 1.34 -11.18 -2.52
N PHE A 119 2.38 -12.00 -2.28
CA PHE A 119 3.51 -12.09 -3.19
C PHE A 119 3.09 -12.63 -4.56
N ALA A 120 2.20 -13.62 -4.59
CA ALA A 120 1.68 -14.17 -5.86
C ALA A 120 0.85 -13.14 -6.64
N ALA A 121 0.17 -12.22 -5.94
CA ALA A 121 -0.64 -11.18 -6.56
C ALA A 121 0.17 -9.94 -6.96
N LEU A 122 1.37 -9.76 -6.41
CA LEU A 122 2.18 -8.57 -6.62
C LEU A 122 2.66 -8.47 -8.07
N GLU A 123 2.34 -7.34 -8.71
CA GLU A 123 2.86 -7.01 -10.03
C GLU A 123 3.79 -5.80 -9.92
N PRO A 124 5.06 -5.91 -10.37
CA PRO A 124 6.00 -4.79 -10.32
C PRO A 124 5.50 -3.57 -11.09
N LEU A 125 6.01 -2.39 -10.76
CA LEU A 125 5.70 -1.18 -11.52
C LEU A 125 6.20 -1.31 -12.96
N GLY A 126 5.34 -1.00 -13.92
CA GLY A 126 5.71 -0.95 -15.31
C GLY A 126 6.47 0.34 -15.65
N PRO A 127 7.21 0.36 -16.78
CA PRO A 127 7.98 1.53 -17.19
C PRO A 127 7.14 2.77 -17.49
N ASP A 128 5.86 2.57 -17.80
CA ASP A 128 4.90 3.64 -18.08
C ASP A 128 4.17 4.12 -16.82
N GLU A 129 4.36 3.49 -15.68
CA GLU A 129 3.79 3.90 -14.42
C GLU A 129 4.69 4.94 -13.75
N ARG A 130 4.10 6.07 -13.35
CA ARG A 130 4.82 7.10 -12.62
C ARG A 130 5.09 6.64 -11.19
N GLY A 131 6.34 6.36 -10.88
CA GLY A 131 6.70 5.85 -9.57
C GLY A 131 8.13 5.38 -9.49
N MET A 132 8.45 4.80 -8.35
CA MET A 132 9.76 4.20 -8.11
C MET A 132 9.63 3.00 -7.17
N THR A 133 10.58 2.10 -7.25
CA THR A 133 10.70 0.97 -6.32
C THR A 133 11.87 1.24 -5.38
N VAL A 134 11.64 1.07 -4.08
CA VAL A 134 12.63 1.33 -3.03
C VAL A 134 12.80 0.06 -2.20
N ASP A 135 14.02 -0.23 -1.80
CA ASP A 135 14.33 -1.35 -0.91
C ASP A 135 13.78 -1.06 0.50
N ALA A 136 12.80 -1.83 0.91
CA ALA A 136 12.12 -1.66 2.21
C ALA A 136 12.99 -2.09 3.40
N THR A 137 14.15 -2.71 3.17
CA THR A 137 15.08 -3.10 4.24
C THR A 137 15.99 -1.96 4.68
N LEU A 138 16.03 -0.88 3.91
CA LEU A 138 16.84 0.29 4.24
C LEU A 138 16.28 1.04 5.47
N PRO A 139 17.11 1.82 6.19
CA PRO A 139 16.63 2.68 7.25
C PRO A 139 15.54 3.64 6.77
N LEU A 140 14.59 3.96 7.65
CA LEU A 140 13.43 4.80 7.30
C LEU A 140 13.84 6.14 6.70
N ASP A 141 14.80 6.83 7.28
CA ASP A 141 15.27 8.12 6.80
C ASP A 141 15.90 8.03 5.40
N VAL A 142 16.60 6.93 5.11
CA VAL A 142 17.17 6.68 3.79
C VAL A 142 16.07 6.46 2.75
N ILE A 143 15.04 5.69 3.09
CA ILE A 143 13.88 5.46 2.20
C ILE A 143 13.21 6.81 1.87
N VAL A 144 12.92 7.60 2.90
CA VAL A 144 12.24 8.89 2.72
C VAL A 144 13.08 9.84 1.86
N ASP A 145 14.38 9.90 2.09
CA ASP A 145 15.29 10.75 1.31
C ASP A 145 15.33 10.31 -0.16
N GLN A 146 15.32 9.00 -0.44
CA GLN A 146 15.29 8.49 -1.83
C GLN A 146 14.00 8.89 -2.54
N VAL A 147 12.87 8.84 -1.87
CA VAL A 147 11.57 9.18 -2.45
C VAL A 147 11.48 10.67 -2.77
N LEU A 148 12.07 11.53 -1.94
CA LEU A 148 11.95 12.99 -2.05
C LEU A 148 13.03 13.63 -2.93
N ARG A 149 13.94 12.86 -3.46
CA ARG A 149 14.99 13.38 -4.37
C ARG A 149 14.48 13.80 -5.74
#